data_e42f85fba9638eb1ae4bf59b63bc4c3d
#
_entry.id   e42f85fba9638eb1ae4bf59b63bc4c3d
#
_cell.length_a   1.000
_cell.length_b   1.000
_cell.length_c   1.000
_cell.angle_alpha   90.00
_cell.angle_beta   90.00
_cell.angle_gamma   90.00
#
_symmetry.space_group_name_H-M   'P 1'
#
loop_
_entity.id
_entity.type
_entity.pdbx_description
1 polymer ?
#
loop_
_entity_poly.entity_id
_entity_poly.type
_entity_poly.pdbx_seq_one_letter_code
_entity_poly.pdbx_strand_id
1 'polypeptide(L)'
;LLWTAAALTTVPLPSPAATGLSRVDVSSKLSRVPIFAVTNAEAAPYLTEFDDSGRRSGLLFLSPNEAVQALTDIKAFDPRASLSVVQLDDVYYEISSTKAEASAAPQPKAGTSTDLRLFRLSNLAEETTDAARLSPQKLAEGAVPLFYEPSLTLPVDGVLQEPYFFRFGDLQRAYEAREASLEPGAAPLNNPPQPRVAALSTIVSGLESGEISGNSLFVAASDAAG
;
A
#
# COMPACT_ATOMS: atom_id res chain seq x y z
N LEU A 1 -40.66 -17.41 -53.91
CA LEU A 1 -40.58 -17.65 -52.45
C LEU A 1 -39.35 -16.92 -51.91
N LEU A 2 -39.56 -15.74 -51.32
CA LEU A 2 -38.51 -14.94 -50.67
C LEU A 2 -38.49 -15.29 -49.18
N TRP A 3 -37.36 -15.83 -48.70
CA TRP A 3 -37.10 -16.02 -47.28
C TRP A 3 -36.46 -14.75 -46.70
N THR A 4 -37.19 -14.08 -45.84
CA THR A 4 -36.68 -12.94 -45.05
C THR A 4 -35.98 -13.53 -43.81
N ALA A 5 -34.65 -13.36 -43.73
CA ALA A 5 -33.88 -13.69 -42.54
C ALA A 5 -34.11 -12.63 -41.47
N ALA A 6 -34.69 -13.02 -40.34
CA ALA A 6 -34.81 -12.17 -39.17
C ALA A 6 -33.45 -12.11 -38.46
N ALA A 7 -32.84 -10.93 -38.40
CA ALA A 7 -31.63 -10.68 -37.63
C ALA A 7 -31.97 -10.76 -36.13
N LEU A 8 -31.47 -11.78 -35.44
CA LEU A 8 -31.48 -11.85 -33.98
C LEU A 8 -30.48 -10.83 -33.41
N THR A 9 -31.00 -9.73 -32.91
CA THR A 9 -30.24 -8.74 -32.19
C THR A 9 -29.93 -9.35 -30.80
N THR A 10 -28.71 -9.85 -30.61
CA THR A 10 -28.23 -10.24 -29.29
C THR A 10 -28.01 -8.99 -28.45
N VAL A 11 -28.92 -8.74 -27.51
CA VAL A 11 -28.72 -7.73 -26.46
C VAL A 11 -27.57 -8.24 -25.57
N PRO A 12 -26.46 -7.50 -25.42
CA PRO A 12 -25.41 -7.91 -24.50
C PRO A 12 -25.99 -7.91 -23.09
N LEU A 13 -25.90 -9.06 -22.41
CA LEU A 13 -26.20 -9.17 -21.00
C LEU A 13 -25.24 -8.21 -20.25
N PRO A 14 -25.74 -7.38 -19.32
CA PRO A 14 -24.87 -6.56 -18.49
C PRO A 14 -23.91 -7.49 -17.75
N SER A 15 -22.61 -7.27 -17.93
CA SER A 15 -21.59 -7.91 -17.08
C SER A 15 -21.94 -7.60 -15.61
N PRO A 16 -21.89 -8.59 -14.71
CA PRO A 16 -22.11 -8.32 -13.30
C PRO A 16 -21.08 -7.23 -12.90
N ALA A 17 -21.56 -6.10 -12.40
CA ALA A 17 -20.72 -5.08 -11.85
C ALA A 17 -19.85 -5.75 -10.78
N ALA A 18 -18.54 -5.63 -10.89
CA ALA A 18 -17.63 -6.19 -9.89
C ALA A 18 -18.02 -5.53 -8.55
N THR A 19 -18.46 -6.35 -7.59
CA THR A 19 -18.81 -5.85 -6.27
C THR A 19 -17.52 -5.53 -5.56
N GLY A 20 -17.32 -4.27 -5.19
CA GLY A 20 -16.15 -3.85 -4.42
C GLY A 20 -16.06 -4.59 -3.08
N LEU A 21 -14.86 -4.67 -2.55
CA LEU A 21 -14.62 -5.24 -1.23
C LEU A 21 -15.16 -4.34 -0.14
N SER A 22 -15.68 -4.94 0.92
CA SER A 22 -16.00 -4.18 2.12
C SER A 22 -14.72 -3.62 2.78
N ARG A 23 -14.87 -2.56 3.58
CA ARG A 23 -13.75 -2.02 4.36
C ARG A 23 -13.09 -3.09 5.27
N VAL A 24 -13.88 -4.01 5.80
CA VAL A 24 -13.37 -5.12 6.63
C VAL A 24 -12.49 -6.07 5.82
N ASP A 25 -12.91 -6.40 4.59
CA ASP A 25 -12.12 -7.27 3.71
C ASP A 25 -10.82 -6.60 3.28
N VAL A 26 -10.85 -5.30 2.99
CA VAL A 26 -9.63 -4.53 2.68
C VAL A 26 -8.71 -4.44 3.90
N SER A 27 -9.24 -4.17 5.11
CA SER A 27 -8.47 -4.22 6.35
C SER A 27 -7.78 -5.57 6.54
N SER A 28 -8.49 -6.67 6.32
CA SER A 28 -7.90 -8.01 6.41
C SER A 28 -6.73 -8.24 5.46
N LYS A 29 -6.69 -7.54 4.32
CA LYS A 29 -5.53 -7.57 3.41
C LYS A 29 -4.38 -6.69 3.91
N LEU A 30 -4.68 -5.53 4.45
CA LEU A 30 -3.70 -4.59 5.00
C LEU A 30 -3.07 -5.10 6.29
N SER A 31 -3.77 -5.93 7.09
CA SER A 31 -3.25 -6.50 8.34
C SER A 31 -2.01 -7.40 8.16
N ARG A 32 -1.70 -7.79 6.93
CA ARG A 32 -0.48 -8.55 6.61
C ARG A 32 0.77 -7.66 6.48
N VAL A 33 0.61 -6.34 6.55
CA VAL A 33 1.71 -5.38 6.38
C VAL A 33 2.07 -4.80 7.73
N PRO A 34 3.21 -5.19 8.33
CA PRO A 34 3.70 -4.60 9.56
C PRO A 34 4.19 -3.18 9.31
N ILE A 35 3.96 -2.30 10.28
CA ILE A 35 4.47 -0.93 10.31
C ILE A 35 5.19 -0.74 11.63
N PHE A 36 6.22 0.07 11.61
CA PHE A 36 7.09 0.32 12.74
C PHE A 36 6.93 1.77 13.20
N ALA A 37 6.81 1.96 14.51
CA ALA A 37 6.78 3.27 15.16
C ALA A 37 7.87 3.35 16.21
N VAL A 38 8.52 4.49 16.33
CA VAL A 38 9.37 4.77 17.49
C VAL A 38 8.48 5.36 18.58
N THR A 39 8.47 4.72 19.76
CA THR A 39 7.59 5.05 20.87
C THR A 39 8.37 5.38 22.13
N ASN A 40 7.79 6.20 23.01
CA ASN A 40 8.30 6.47 24.34
C ASN A 40 7.98 5.30 25.31
N ALA A 41 8.33 5.49 26.60
CA ALA A 41 8.09 4.49 27.63
C ALA A 41 6.61 4.19 27.89
N GLU A 42 5.71 5.07 27.52
CA GLU A 42 4.25 4.95 27.61
C GLU A 42 3.63 4.39 26.31
N ALA A 43 4.44 3.89 25.39
CA ALA A 43 4.06 3.38 24.06
C ALA A 43 3.42 4.46 23.15
N ALA A 44 3.61 5.74 23.43
CA ALA A 44 3.14 6.81 22.57
C ALA A 44 4.19 7.10 21.46
N PRO A 45 3.79 7.15 20.17
CA PRO A 45 4.72 7.43 19.09
C PRO A 45 5.28 8.87 19.15
N TYR A 46 6.54 9.03 18.76
CA TYR A 46 7.17 10.35 18.69
C TYR A 46 6.67 11.16 17.51
N LEU A 47 6.49 12.46 17.73
CA LEU A 47 6.33 13.46 16.67
C LEU A 47 7.70 14.10 16.42
N THR A 48 8.33 13.76 15.33
CA THR A 48 9.74 14.05 15.06
C THR A 48 9.95 15.10 13.98
N GLU A 49 8.95 15.38 13.18
CA GLU A 49 9.07 16.30 12.07
C GLU A 49 8.12 17.49 12.20
N PHE A 50 8.47 18.56 11.50
CA PHE A 50 7.56 19.69 11.28
C PHE A 50 7.12 19.66 9.81
N ASP A 51 5.83 19.76 9.58
CA ASP A 51 5.30 19.97 8.24
C ASP A 51 5.56 21.42 7.76
N ASP A 52 5.28 21.69 6.48
CA ASP A 52 5.47 23.01 5.88
C ASP A 52 4.65 24.12 6.57
N SER A 53 3.64 23.74 7.33
CA SER A 53 2.84 24.66 8.17
C SER A 53 3.40 24.87 9.57
N GLY A 54 4.53 24.24 9.91
CA GLY A 54 5.16 24.28 11.22
C GLY A 54 4.46 23.39 12.27
N ARG A 55 3.56 22.48 11.87
CA ARG A 55 2.93 21.52 12.78
C ARG A 55 3.84 20.31 12.94
N ARG A 56 3.89 19.75 14.14
CA ARG A 56 4.60 18.52 14.39
C ARG A 56 3.87 17.35 13.72
N SER A 57 4.63 16.51 13.02
CA SER A 57 4.16 15.25 12.46
C SER A 57 5.03 14.08 12.93
N GLY A 58 4.45 12.88 12.96
CA GLY A 58 5.17 11.66 13.24
C GLY A 58 5.31 10.80 11.99
N LEU A 59 6.30 9.91 12.00
CA LEU A 59 6.52 8.94 10.96
C LEU A 59 6.18 7.54 11.45
N LEU A 60 5.51 6.80 10.59
CA LEU A 60 5.30 5.36 10.69
C LEU A 60 6.06 4.71 9.53
N PHE A 61 6.95 3.80 9.85
CA PHE A 61 7.91 3.25 8.90
C PHE A 61 7.42 1.93 8.31
N LEU A 62 7.51 1.82 6.99
CA LEU A 62 7.28 0.55 6.28
C LEU A 62 8.52 -0.34 6.30
N SER A 63 9.69 0.22 6.61
CA SER A 63 10.96 -0.48 6.74
C SER A 63 11.44 -0.49 8.19
N PRO A 64 11.76 -1.65 8.78
CA PRO A 64 12.35 -1.73 10.11
C PRO A 64 13.73 -1.07 10.16
N ASN A 65 14.50 -1.09 9.08
CA ASN A 65 15.82 -0.46 9.03
C ASN A 65 15.73 1.06 9.20
N GLU A 66 14.76 1.71 8.54
CA GLU A 66 14.51 3.14 8.76
C GLU A 66 14.04 3.43 10.19
N ALA A 67 13.15 2.58 10.72
CA ALA A 67 12.67 2.72 12.09
C ALA A 67 13.80 2.57 13.12
N VAL A 68 14.74 1.64 12.89
CA VAL A 68 15.94 1.46 13.74
C VAL A 68 16.86 2.67 13.65
N GLN A 69 17.03 3.26 12.47
CA GLN A 69 17.81 4.50 12.32
C GLN A 69 17.15 5.64 13.11
N ALA A 70 15.85 5.85 12.94
CA ALA A 70 15.10 6.87 13.69
C ALA A 70 15.14 6.60 15.20
N LEU A 71 15.05 5.34 15.64
CA LEU A 71 15.22 4.97 17.04
C LEU A 71 16.59 5.34 17.57
N THR A 72 17.65 5.14 16.79
CA THR A 72 19.02 5.48 17.19
C THR A 72 19.16 6.97 17.43
N ASP A 73 18.58 7.79 16.55
CA ASP A 73 18.61 9.23 16.67
C ASP A 73 17.80 9.72 17.88
N ILE A 74 16.62 9.12 18.13
CA ILE A 74 15.76 9.48 19.26
C ILE A 74 16.40 9.03 20.59
N LYS A 75 17.08 7.88 20.64
CA LYS A 75 17.77 7.42 21.86
C LYS A 75 18.87 8.34 22.36
N ALA A 76 19.38 9.22 21.52
CA ALA A 76 20.28 10.29 21.94
C ALA A 76 19.60 11.29 22.91
N PHE A 77 18.28 11.40 22.86
CA PHE A 77 17.47 12.35 23.67
C PHE A 77 16.62 11.61 24.72
N ASP A 78 16.05 10.45 24.36
CA ASP A 78 15.31 9.58 25.29
C ASP A 78 15.82 8.13 25.19
N PRO A 79 16.69 7.71 26.13
CA PRO A 79 17.21 6.33 26.17
C PRO A 79 16.15 5.26 26.34
N ARG A 80 14.91 5.62 26.79
CA ARG A 80 13.80 4.67 26.97
C ARG A 80 12.97 4.48 25.71
N ALA A 81 13.31 5.19 24.62
CA ALA A 81 12.65 4.99 23.33
C ALA A 81 12.79 3.55 22.85
N SER A 82 11.75 3.02 22.26
CA SER A 82 11.67 1.66 21.75
C SER A 82 10.94 1.58 20.41
N LEU A 83 11.09 0.45 19.71
CA LEU A 83 10.27 0.16 18.53
C LEU A 83 8.98 -0.54 18.95
N SER A 84 7.88 -0.10 18.37
CA SER A 84 6.58 -0.77 18.41
C SER A 84 6.19 -1.19 17.00
N VAL A 85 5.57 -2.36 16.88
CA VAL A 85 5.05 -2.87 15.63
C VAL A 85 3.52 -2.84 15.70
N VAL A 86 2.89 -2.25 14.69
CA VAL A 86 1.45 -2.24 14.49
C VAL A 86 1.15 -2.74 13.07
N GLN A 87 -0.09 -3.13 12.80
CA GLN A 87 -0.47 -3.52 11.46
C GLN A 87 -0.97 -2.31 10.66
N LEU A 88 -0.80 -2.36 9.33
CA LEU A 88 -1.19 -1.23 8.47
C LEU A 88 -2.70 -0.94 8.57
N ASP A 89 -3.55 -1.95 8.73
CA ASP A 89 -4.99 -1.78 8.88
C ASP A 89 -5.39 -1.01 10.13
N ASP A 90 -4.64 -1.13 11.22
CA ASP A 90 -4.89 -0.41 12.47
C ASP A 90 -4.82 1.11 12.30
N VAL A 91 -4.03 1.59 11.34
CA VAL A 91 -3.73 3.01 11.19
C VAL A 91 -4.13 3.60 9.83
N TYR A 92 -4.25 2.77 8.80
CA TYR A 92 -4.42 3.25 7.42
C TYR A 92 -5.60 4.21 7.25
N TYR A 93 -6.77 3.82 7.72
CA TYR A 93 -7.97 4.64 7.53
C TYR A 93 -7.94 5.92 8.36
N GLU A 94 -7.29 5.90 9.50
CA GLU A 94 -7.14 7.08 10.34
C GLU A 94 -6.17 8.10 9.74
N ILE A 95 -5.04 7.62 9.22
CA ILE A 95 -4.06 8.46 8.50
C ILE A 95 -4.67 9.00 7.20
N SER A 96 -5.45 8.19 6.49
CA SER A 96 -6.02 8.54 5.18
C SER A 96 -7.18 9.52 5.29
N SER A 97 -8.00 9.43 6.34
CA SER A 97 -9.14 10.34 6.56
C SER A 97 -8.70 11.78 6.78
N THR A 98 -7.47 11.96 7.18
CA THR A 98 -6.91 13.27 7.58
C THR A 98 -6.58 14.19 6.43
N LYS A 99 -6.28 13.65 5.25
CA LYS A 99 -5.90 14.50 4.11
C LYS A 99 -7.10 15.30 3.56
N ALA A 100 -8.32 14.78 3.74
CA ALA A 100 -9.56 15.44 3.33
C ALA A 100 -10.09 16.42 4.41
N GLU A 101 -9.91 16.09 5.69
CA GLU A 101 -10.49 16.84 6.82
C GLU A 101 -9.51 17.84 7.47
N ALA A 102 -8.20 17.65 7.32
CA ALA A 102 -7.18 18.55 7.87
C ALA A 102 -7.27 19.99 7.34
N SER A 103 -7.99 20.19 6.22
CA SER A 103 -8.28 21.50 5.67
C SER A 103 -9.42 22.23 6.40
N ALA A 104 -10.19 21.57 7.29
CA ALA A 104 -11.43 22.10 7.86
C ALA A 104 -11.57 21.99 9.39
N ALA A 105 -10.66 21.31 10.11
CA ALA A 105 -10.85 21.03 11.53
C ALA A 105 -10.09 21.99 12.45
N PRO A 106 -10.71 22.45 13.57
CA PRO A 106 -10.01 23.22 14.61
C PRO A 106 -8.98 22.34 15.30
N GLN A 107 -7.84 22.98 15.68
CA GLN A 107 -6.72 22.32 16.33
C GLN A 107 -7.16 21.51 17.58
N PRO A 108 -6.70 20.26 17.73
CA PRO A 108 -6.97 19.50 18.95
C PRO A 108 -6.30 20.18 20.15
N LYS A 109 -7.04 20.31 21.23
CA LYS A 109 -6.49 20.77 22.51
C LYS A 109 -5.47 19.75 23.00
N ALA A 110 -4.30 20.24 23.41
CA ALA A 110 -3.25 19.44 24.00
C ALA A 110 -3.78 18.60 25.18
N GLY A 111 -3.72 17.30 25.07
CA GLY A 111 -4.01 16.40 26.18
C GLY A 111 -4.50 15.01 25.74
N THR A 112 -3.70 14.00 25.94
CA THR A 112 -4.02 12.61 26.31
C THR A 112 -4.50 11.59 25.27
N SER A 113 -4.65 11.92 24.00
CA SER A 113 -4.86 10.91 22.96
C SER A 113 -3.87 11.12 21.84
N THR A 114 -3.17 10.06 21.43
CA THR A 114 -2.32 10.10 20.24
C THR A 114 -3.23 10.32 19.04
N ASP A 115 -3.16 11.52 18.46
CA ASP A 115 -3.93 11.82 17.26
C ASP A 115 -3.18 11.25 16.06
N LEU A 116 -3.58 10.07 15.59
CA LEU A 116 -2.97 9.40 14.44
C LEU A 116 -3.01 10.24 13.17
N ARG A 117 -3.84 11.26 13.16
CA ARG A 117 -3.88 12.26 12.09
C ARG A 117 -2.60 13.08 11.96
N LEU A 118 -1.76 13.09 12.92
CA LEU A 118 -0.45 13.74 12.86
C LEU A 118 0.63 12.84 12.26
N PHE A 119 0.28 11.61 11.86
CA PHE A 119 1.26 10.65 11.35
C PHE A 119 1.11 10.45 9.85
N ARG A 120 2.21 10.09 9.22
CA ARG A 120 2.28 9.68 7.83
C ARG A 120 3.15 8.45 7.69
N LEU A 121 2.89 7.66 6.65
CA LEU A 121 3.79 6.56 6.30
C LEU A 121 5.06 7.14 5.66
N SER A 122 6.21 6.66 6.12
CA SER A 122 7.50 7.00 5.53
C SER A 122 7.66 6.29 4.18
N ASN A 123 8.11 7.03 3.18
CA ASN A 123 8.51 6.50 1.88
C ASN A 123 10.03 6.49 1.79
N LEU A 124 10.60 5.34 1.45
CA LEU A 124 12.01 5.25 1.11
C LEU A 124 12.33 6.17 -0.08
N ALA A 125 13.43 6.89 -0.02
CA ALA A 125 13.88 7.74 -1.12
C ALA A 125 14.11 6.93 -2.42
N GLU A 126 14.58 5.69 -2.27
CA GLU A 126 14.80 4.71 -3.32
C GLU A 126 13.48 4.38 -4.05
N GLU A 127 12.44 4.03 -3.29
CA GLU A 127 11.12 3.70 -3.83
C GLU A 127 10.45 4.91 -4.50
N THR A 128 10.65 6.10 -3.96
CA THR A 128 10.17 7.35 -4.58
C THR A 128 10.85 7.59 -5.92
N THR A 129 12.15 7.31 -6.01
CA THR A 129 12.93 7.43 -7.26
C THR A 129 12.48 6.41 -8.29
N ASP A 130 12.30 5.15 -7.90
CA ASP A 130 11.81 4.10 -8.79
C ASP A 130 10.38 4.37 -9.26
N ALA A 131 9.51 4.83 -8.37
CA ALA A 131 8.16 5.25 -8.74
C ALA A 131 8.16 6.37 -9.78
N ALA A 132 9.01 7.38 -9.61
CA ALA A 132 9.14 8.48 -10.57
C ALA A 132 9.65 8.01 -11.94
N ARG A 133 10.51 7.00 -11.95
CA ARG A 133 11.05 6.40 -13.19
C ARG A 133 9.99 5.57 -13.94
N LEU A 134 9.13 4.85 -13.20
CA LEU A 134 8.16 3.91 -13.77
C LEU A 134 6.83 4.59 -14.14
N SER A 135 6.49 5.69 -13.50
CA SER A 135 5.24 6.40 -13.76
C SER A 135 5.45 7.64 -14.61
N PRO A 136 4.79 7.75 -15.77
CA PRO A 136 4.76 9.00 -16.53
C PRO A 136 3.95 10.10 -15.79
N GLN A 137 3.09 9.71 -14.86
CA GLN A 137 2.35 10.62 -13.99
C GLN A 137 2.97 10.59 -12.60
N LYS A 138 3.45 11.74 -12.14
CA LYS A 138 4.01 11.88 -10.80
C LYS A 138 2.95 11.53 -9.75
N LEU A 139 3.27 10.62 -8.84
CA LEU A 139 2.44 10.35 -7.68
C LEU A 139 2.30 11.63 -6.83
N ALA A 140 1.17 11.76 -6.13
CA ALA A 140 0.98 12.87 -5.21
C ALA A 140 2.08 12.87 -4.14
N GLU A 141 2.45 14.06 -3.66
CA GLU A 141 3.42 14.19 -2.59
C GLU A 141 2.99 13.41 -1.34
N GLY A 142 3.91 12.66 -0.74
CA GLY A 142 3.64 11.80 0.41
C GLY A 142 2.76 10.57 0.10
N ALA A 143 2.49 10.27 -1.18
CA ALA A 143 1.82 9.02 -1.54
C ALA A 143 2.79 7.85 -1.39
N VAL A 144 2.33 6.76 -0.81
CA VAL A 144 3.08 5.50 -0.71
C VAL A 144 2.99 4.77 -2.05
N PRO A 145 4.12 4.54 -2.77
CA PRO A 145 4.11 3.79 -4.01
C PRO A 145 3.91 2.30 -3.76
N LEU A 146 3.13 1.67 -4.61
CA LEU A 146 3.03 0.22 -4.73
C LEU A 146 3.41 -0.18 -6.14
N PHE A 147 4.25 -1.20 -6.25
CA PHE A 147 4.78 -1.71 -7.51
C PHE A 147 4.10 -3.03 -7.86
N TYR A 148 3.72 -3.21 -9.12
CA TYR A 148 3.08 -4.44 -9.58
C TYR A 148 3.38 -4.70 -11.05
N GLU A 149 3.27 -5.96 -11.46
CA GLU A 149 3.39 -6.42 -12.85
C GLU A 149 2.08 -7.15 -13.20
N PRO A 150 1.30 -6.67 -14.19
CA PRO A 150 -0.03 -7.21 -14.48
C PRO A 150 -0.07 -8.71 -14.82
N SER A 151 1.03 -9.26 -15.33
CA SER A 151 1.11 -10.70 -15.64
C SER A 151 1.56 -11.56 -14.44
N LEU A 152 2.05 -10.94 -13.36
CA LEU A 152 2.54 -11.66 -12.19
C LEU A 152 1.39 -12.03 -11.26
N THR A 153 1.25 -13.31 -10.99
CA THR A 153 0.36 -13.83 -9.95
C THR A 153 1.13 -14.76 -9.03
N LEU A 154 0.80 -14.73 -7.74
CA LEU A 154 1.40 -15.60 -6.74
C LEU A 154 0.34 -16.53 -6.15
N PRO A 155 0.62 -17.83 -6.00
CA PRO A 155 -0.28 -18.75 -5.33
C PRO A 155 -0.22 -18.53 -3.82
N VAL A 156 -1.35 -18.17 -3.23
CA VAL A 156 -1.54 -18.04 -1.77
C VAL A 156 -2.75 -18.87 -1.40
N ASP A 157 -2.55 -19.85 -0.54
CA ASP A 157 -3.60 -20.79 -0.11
C ASP A 157 -4.36 -21.46 -1.28
N GLY A 158 -3.64 -21.75 -2.38
CA GLY A 158 -4.20 -22.37 -3.60
C GLY A 158 -4.96 -21.41 -4.52
N VAL A 159 -5.03 -20.11 -4.20
CA VAL A 159 -5.65 -19.08 -5.03
C VAL A 159 -4.55 -18.21 -5.65
N LEU A 160 -4.65 -17.94 -6.95
CA LEU A 160 -3.76 -17.00 -7.61
C LEU A 160 -4.14 -15.56 -7.23
N GLN A 161 -3.21 -14.81 -6.68
CA GLN A 161 -3.40 -13.43 -6.26
C GLN A 161 -2.48 -12.49 -7.01
N GLU A 162 -2.95 -11.27 -7.27
CA GLU A 162 -2.19 -10.18 -7.89
C GLU A 162 -1.40 -9.46 -6.80
N PRO A 163 -0.03 -9.55 -6.79
CA PRO A 163 0.78 -8.96 -5.75
C PRO A 163 1.04 -7.46 -5.99
N TYR A 164 0.93 -6.67 -4.92
CA TYR A 164 1.31 -5.26 -4.84
C TYR A 164 2.43 -5.11 -3.81
N PHE A 165 3.61 -4.74 -4.27
CA PHE A 165 4.83 -4.69 -3.47
C PHE A 165 5.11 -3.27 -2.98
N PHE A 166 5.54 -3.14 -1.74
CA PHE A 166 6.02 -1.87 -1.19
C PHE A 166 7.45 -1.53 -1.63
N ARG A 167 8.18 -2.50 -2.20
CA ARG A 167 9.51 -2.30 -2.77
C ARG A 167 9.60 -2.77 -4.22
N PHE A 168 10.22 -1.95 -5.06
CA PHE A 168 10.44 -2.33 -6.45
C PHE A 168 11.37 -3.55 -6.58
N GLY A 169 12.43 -3.62 -5.77
CA GLY A 169 13.34 -4.78 -5.75
C GLY A 169 12.66 -6.10 -5.36
N ASP A 170 11.61 -6.06 -4.53
CA ASP A 170 10.84 -7.26 -4.18
C ASP A 170 9.98 -7.74 -5.36
N LEU A 171 9.39 -6.81 -6.10
CA LEU A 171 8.69 -7.13 -7.35
C LEU A 171 9.64 -7.81 -8.35
N GLN A 172 10.84 -7.26 -8.55
CA GLN A 172 11.83 -7.83 -9.47
C GLN A 172 12.20 -9.26 -9.07
N ARG A 173 12.52 -9.49 -7.79
CA ARG A 173 12.84 -10.84 -7.30
C ARG A 173 11.68 -11.82 -7.46
N ALA A 174 10.46 -11.38 -7.16
CA ALA A 174 9.28 -12.22 -7.31
C ALA A 174 9.01 -12.59 -8.77
N TYR A 175 9.22 -11.64 -9.70
CA TYR A 175 9.09 -11.87 -11.12
C TYR A 175 10.12 -12.88 -11.62
N GLU A 176 11.40 -12.70 -11.29
CA GLU A 176 12.49 -13.61 -11.66
C GLU A 176 12.28 -15.03 -11.09
N ALA A 177 11.85 -15.13 -9.83
CA ALA A 177 11.54 -16.41 -9.19
C ALA A 177 10.36 -17.12 -9.88
N ARG A 178 9.34 -16.35 -10.28
CA ARG A 178 8.17 -16.89 -11.00
C ARG A 178 8.55 -17.33 -12.40
N GLU A 179 9.35 -16.56 -13.12
CA GLU A 179 9.84 -16.91 -14.46
C GLU A 179 10.64 -18.22 -14.42
N ALA A 180 11.54 -18.38 -13.43
CA ALA A 180 12.34 -19.58 -13.24
C ALA A 180 11.52 -20.82 -12.86
N SER A 181 10.31 -20.64 -12.30
CA SER A 181 9.43 -21.71 -11.82
C SER A 181 8.26 -22.01 -12.76
N LEU A 182 8.21 -21.41 -13.96
CA LEU A 182 7.10 -21.62 -14.90
C LEU A 182 7.05 -23.08 -15.39
N GLU A 183 5.94 -23.73 -15.10
CA GLU A 183 5.64 -25.06 -15.63
C GLU A 183 5.23 -24.99 -17.11
N PRO A 184 5.48 -26.04 -17.92
CA PRO A 184 5.00 -26.11 -19.29
C PRO A 184 3.47 -25.98 -19.34
N GLY A 185 2.97 -24.96 -20.03
CA GLY A 185 1.54 -24.66 -20.15
C GLY A 185 1.00 -23.65 -19.12
N ALA A 186 1.83 -23.15 -18.22
CA ALA A 186 1.43 -22.03 -17.37
C ALA A 186 1.21 -20.73 -18.18
N ALA A 187 0.39 -19.82 -17.65
CA ALA A 187 0.20 -18.52 -18.28
C ALA A 187 1.54 -17.78 -18.37
N PRO A 188 1.90 -17.27 -19.57
CA PRO A 188 3.18 -16.60 -19.76
C PRO A 188 3.23 -15.28 -19.01
N LEU A 189 4.41 -14.95 -18.50
CA LEU A 189 4.70 -13.60 -18.00
C LEU A 189 4.97 -12.66 -19.18
N ASN A 190 4.80 -11.36 -18.97
CA ASN A 190 5.22 -10.35 -19.94
C ASN A 190 6.74 -10.40 -20.12
N ASN A 191 7.22 -10.54 -21.34
CA ASN A 191 8.65 -10.50 -21.64
C ASN A 191 8.92 -9.51 -22.79
N PRO A 192 9.55 -8.35 -22.51
CA PRO A 192 10.10 -7.92 -21.21
C PRO A 192 9.00 -7.57 -20.18
N PRO A 193 9.33 -7.64 -18.86
CA PRO A 193 8.42 -7.24 -17.80
C PRO A 193 7.98 -5.78 -17.94
N GLN A 194 6.73 -5.50 -17.62
CA GLN A 194 6.13 -4.17 -17.70
C GLN A 194 5.67 -3.70 -16.31
N PRO A 195 6.60 -3.43 -15.40
CA PRO A 195 6.26 -3.01 -14.06
C PRO A 195 5.50 -1.68 -14.09
N ARG A 196 4.53 -1.59 -13.21
CA ARG A 196 3.70 -0.40 -12.99
C ARG A 196 3.77 0.04 -11.56
N VAL A 197 3.38 1.28 -11.33
CA VAL A 197 3.29 1.86 -10.00
C VAL A 197 1.96 2.58 -9.81
N ALA A 198 1.37 2.44 -8.64
CA ALA A 198 0.19 3.19 -8.21
C ALA A 198 0.34 3.60 -6.74
N ALA A 199 -0.40 4.61 -6.30
CA ALA A 199 -0.43 4.95 -4.89
C ALA A 199 -1.21 3.88 -4.09
N LEU A 200 -0.80 3.58 -2.86
CA LEU A 200 -1.53 2.71 -1.94
C LEU A 200 -3.00 3.11 -1.83
N SER A 201 -3.29 4.41 -1.72
CA SER A 201 -4.66 4.93 -1.65
C SER A 201 -5.47 4.63 -2.93
N THR A 202 -4.84 4.66 -4.10
CA THR A 202 -5.48 4.30 -5.37
C THR A 202 -5.85 2.82 -5.41
N ILE A 203 -4.94 1.95 -4.97
CA ILE A 203 -5.21 0.51 -4.92
C ILE A 203 -6.33 0.19 -3.92
N VAL A 204 -6.28 0.78 -2.73
CA VAL A 204 -7.34 0.58 -1.72
C VAL A 204 -8.70 1.07 -2.24
N SER A 205 -8.77 2.28 -2.79
CA SER A 205 -10.02 2.80 -3.37
C SER A 205 -10.53 1.93 -4.53
N GLY A 206 -9.63 1.40 -5.36
CA GLY A 206 -9.97 0.50 -6.46
C GLY A 206 -10.53 -0.85 -5.97
N LEU A 207 -10.02 -1.36 -4.85
CA LEU A 207 -10.57 -2.56 -4.20
C LEU A 207 -11.97 -2.29 -3.63
N GLU A 208 -12.18 -1.17 -2.98
CA GLU A 208 -13.47 -0.78 -2.38
C GLU A 208 -14.53 -0.47 -3.46
N SER A 209 -14.12 0.10 -4.59
CA SER A 209 -15.03 0.38 -5.72
C SER A 209 -15.28 -0.85 -6.63
N GLY A 210 -14.45 -1.89 -6.54
CA GLY A 210 -14.49 -3.05 -7.44
C GLY A 210 -13.79 -2.81 -8.78
N GLU A 211 -13.06 -1.71 -8.95
CA GLU A 211 -12.22 -1.47 -10.13
C GLU A 211 -10.98 -2.37 -10.15
N ILE A 212 -10.52 -2.75 -8.97
CA ILE A 212 -9.42 -3.70 -8.77
C ILE A 212 -9.97 -5.00 -8.21
N SER A 213 -9.44 -6.12 -8.73
CA SER A 213 -9.86 -7.47 -8.31
C SER A 213 -9.65 -7.70 -6.82
N GLY A 214 -10.63 -8.32 -6.16
CA GLY A 214 -10.52 -8.78 -4.78
C GLY A 214 -9.41 -9.83 -4.55
N ASN A 215 -8.82 -10.40 -5.60
CA ASN A 215 -7.69 -11.34 -5.50
C ASN A 215 -6.33 -10.64 -5.36
N SER A 216 -6.31 -9.44 -4.84
CA SER A 216 -5.08 -8.67 -4.60
C SER A 216 -4.39 -9.09 -3.31
N LEU A 217 -3.05 -9.02 -3.31
CA LEU A 217 -2.18 -9.31 -2.17
C LEU A 217 -1.25 -8.12 -1.93
N PHE A 218 -1.24 -7.57 -0.72
CA PHE A 218 -0.19 -6.64 -0.31
C PHE A 218 1.02 -7.42 0.21
N VAL A 219 2.18 -7.16 -0.38
CA VAL A 219 3.45 -7.81 0.00
C VAL A 219 4.30 -6.80 0.75
N ALA A 220 4.46 -7.02 2.05
CA ALA A 220 5.31 -6.20 2.90
C ALA A 220 6.75 -6.12 2.37
N ALA A 221 7.47 -5.07 2.71
CA ALA A 221 8.87 -4.95 2.36
C ALA A 221 9.67 -6.14 2.93
N SER A 222 10.58 -6.69 2.13
CA SER A 222 11.31 -7.93 2.49
C SER A 222 12.15 -7.79 3.75
N ASP A 223 12.62 -6.58 4.08
CA ASP A 223 13.31 -6.29 5.33
C ASP A 223 12.36 -6.20 6.53
N ALA A 224 11.03 -6.13 6.31
CA ALA A 224 10.01 -6.16 7.35
C ALA A 224 9.53 -7.57 7.70
N ALA A 225 9.91 -8.59 6.91
CA ALA A 225 9.47 -9.98 7.03
C ALA A 225 10.44 -10.86 7.84
N GLY A 226 11.39 -10.26 8.58
CA GLY A 226 12.42 -10.93 9.39
C GLY A 226 11.94 -11.38 10.76
#